data_e3dc531051d0fa7ee9d230e30a717263
#
_entry.id   e3dc531051d0fa7ee9d230e30a717263
#
_cell.length_a   1.000
_cell.length_b   1.000
_cell.length_c   1.000
_cell.angle_alpha   90.00
_cell.angle_beta   90.00
_cell.angle_gamma   90.00
#
_symmetry.space_group_name_H-M   'P 1'
#
loop_
_entity.id
_entity.type
_entity.pdbx_description
1 polymer ?
#
loop_
_entity_poly.entity_id
_entity_poly.type
_entity_poly.pdbx_seq_one_letter_code
_entity_poly.pdbx_strand_id
1 'polypeptide(L)'
;MEWLTAKVLRVRRETDDIATIFFTVPGRDFHYIAGQYITVFFEQSSTPEGKAYSLSSAPYEKLLSITVKKVGEYSGRLHALREGDSFMISEAYGTFNPQTTKPLACISAGCGLAPIWSVVKDELRCNTSRRVQLFFSNKTVDSIPFFDDLDACQSAHRSVKIYHYITRQHDVPASMKKGRIDLDQCVSTVPNEVAYLVCGSADFVRDMWRGLVERGVDGGSISTETFFE
;
A
#
# COMPACT_ATOMS: atom_id res chain seq x y z
N MET A 1 12.78 -21.06 -9.49
CA MET A 1 12.73 -19.72 -8.86
C MET A 1 13.85 -19.68 -7.85
N GLU A 2 14.74 -18.70 -7.94
CA GLU A 2 15.82 -18.53 -6.96
C GLU A 2 15.28 -17.81 -5.74
N TRP A 3 15.50 -18.36 -4.55
CA TRP A 3 15.13 -17.73 -3.30
C TRP A 3 16.29 -16.93 -2.74
N LEU A 4 16.00 -15.71 -2.30
CA LEU A 4 16.95 -14.78 -1.71
C LEU A 4 16.74 -14.73 -0.20
N THR A 5 17.83 -14.61 0.54
CA THR A 5 17.75 -14.44 2.00
C THR A 5 17.60 -12.95 2.34
N ALA A 6 16.47 -12.58 2.89
CA ALA A 6 16.22 -11.27 3.49
C ALA A 6 16.61 -11.28 4.95
N LYS A 7 17.30 -10.21 5.42
CA LYS A 7 17.67 -10.01 6.82
C LYS A 7 16.88 -8.85 7.40
N VAL A 8 16.14 -9.12 8.47
CA VAL A 8 15.34 -8.11 9.20
C VAL A 8 16.26 -7.14 9.93
N LEU A 9 16.02 -5.85 9.75
CA LEU A 9 16.72 -4.79 10.44
C LEU A 9 15.84 -4.06 11.46
N ARG A 10 14.52 -4.05 11.23
CA ARG A 10 13.55 -3.43 12.13
C ARG A 10 12.15 -3.94 11.83
N VAL A 11 11.34 -4.04 12.88
CA VAL A 11 9.88 -4.21 12.75
C VAL A 11 9.21 -3.02 13.43
N ARG A 12 8.36 -2.30 12.69
CA ARG A 12 7.54 -1.19 13.20
C ARG A 12 6.09 -1.63 13.31
N ARG A 13 5.49 -1.49 14.47
CA ARG A 13 4.05 -1.66 14.60
C ARG A 13 3.37 -0.40 14.07
N GLU A 14 2.51 -0.58 13.08
CA GLU A 14 1.69 0.50 12.52
C GLU A 14 0.38 0.63 13.31
N THR A 15 -0.24 -0.52 13.61
CA THR A 15 -1.49 -0.65 14.36
C THR A 15 -1.45 -1.95 15.18
N ASP A 16 -2.52 -2.30 15.87
CA ASP A 16 -2.59 -3.55 16.64
C ASP A 16 -2.42 -4.80 15.77
N ASP A 17 -2.89 -4.76 14.51
CA ASP A 17 -2.89 -5.89 13.58
C ASP A 17 -2.05 -5.66 12.31
N ILE A 18 -1.40 -4.49 12.15
CA ILE A 18 -0.53 -4.18 11.01
C ILE A 18 0.89 -3.86 11.47
N ALA A 19 1.88 -4.46 10.83
CA ALA A 19 3.29 -4.18 11.05
C ALA A 19 4.05 -4.00 9.74
N THR A 20 5.05 -3.12 9.74
CA THR A 20 6.02 -2.94 8.66
C THR A 20 7.34 -3.60 9.02
N ILE A 21 7.78 -4.54 8.20
CA ILE A 21 9.04 -5.26 8.33
C ILE A 21 10.04 -4.61 7.39
N PHE A 22 11.12 -4.05 7.95
CA PHE A 22 12.22 -3.47 7.20
C PHE A 22 13.37 -4.47 7.12
N PHE A 23 13.90 -4.67 5.92
CA PHE A 23 14.93 -5.68 5.67
C PHE A 23 15.88 -5.27 4.54
N THR A 24 16.97 -6.03 4.40
CA THR A 24 17.91 -5.96 3.29
C THR A 24 18.11 -7.35 2.68
N VAL A 25 18.67 -7.42 1.49
CA VAL A 25 19.19 -8.66 0.88
C VAL A 25 20.71 -8.57 0.91
N PRO A 26 21.39 -9.19 1.89
CA PRO A 26 22.84 -9.05 2.05
C PRO A 26 23.61 -9.49 0.80
N GLY A 27 24.59 -8.67 0.39
CA GLY A 27 25.46 -8.96 -0.74
C GLY A 27 24.82 -8.79 -2.12
N ARG A 28 23.62 -8.18 -2.20
CA ARG A 28 22.92 -7.97 -3.48
C ARG A 28 22.21 -6.62 -3.51
N ASP A 29 22.31 -5.92 -4.62
CA ASP A 29 21.46 -4.79 -4.94
C ASP A 29 20.11 -5.32 -5.43
N PHE A 30 19.05 -5.05 -4.66
CA PHE A 30 17.69 -5.49 -4.97
C PHE A 30 16.97 -4.39 -5.75
N HIS A 31 16.73 -4.62 -7.03
CA HIS A 31 16.07 -3.67 -7.92
C HIS A 31 14.60 -4.03 -8.12
N TYR A 32 13.73 -3.03 -8.08
CA TYR A 32 12.30 -3.17 -8.35
C TYR A 32 11.69 -1.84 -8.80
N ILE A 33 10.46 -1.91 -9.27
CA ILE A 33 9.63 -0.74 -9.62
C ILE A 33 8.62 -0.56 -8.50
N ALA A 34 8.37 0.69 -8.09
CA ALA A 34 7.36 1.00 -7.08
C ALA A 34 6.00 0.38 -7.44
N GLY A 35 5.33 -0.23 -6.47
CA GLY A 35 4.07 -0.97 -6.67
C GLY A 35 4.26 -2.48 -6.92
N GLN A 36 5.50 -2.98 -7.06
CA GLN A 36 5.77 -4.40 -7.17
C GLN A 36 5.68 -5.12 -5.82
N TYR A 37 5.53 -6.46 -5.88
CA TYR A 37 5.49 -7.37 -4.74
C TYR A 37 6.61 -8.41 -4.81
N ILE A 38 6.90 -9.01 -3.68
CA ILE A 38 7.76 -10.19 -3.52
C ILE A 38 6.92 -11.36 -3.01
N THR A 39 7.34 -12.58 -3.29
CA THR A 39 6.82 -13.77 -2.61
C THR A 39 7.69 -14.05 -1.39
N VAL A 40 7.09 -14.13 -0.22
CA VAL A 40 7.74 -14.60 1.00
C VAL A 40 7.56 -16.09 1.12
N PHE A 41 8.64 -16.79 1.46
CA PHE A 41 8.65 -18.22 1.66
C PHE A 41 9.11 -18.58 3.07
N PHE A 42 8.41 -19.50 3.70
CA PHE A 42 8.82 -20.14 4.95
C PHE A 42 8.85 -21.64 4.79
N GLU A 43 9.95 -22.27 5.19
CA GLU A 43 10.02 -23.73 5.28
C GLU A 43 8.93 -24.25 6.24
N GLN A 44 8.42 -25.46 5.95
CA GLN A 44 7.39 -26.12 6.75
C GLN A 44 6.14 -25.28 6.97
N SER A 45 5.67 -24.60 5.93
CA SER A 45 4.44 -23.84 5.93
C SER A 45 3.28 -24.60 5.27
N SER A 46 2.06 -24.18 5.57
CA SER A 46 0.84 -24.70 4.90
C SER A 46 0.72 -24.29 3.42
N THR A 47 1.57 -23.38 2.96
CA THR A 47 1.58 -22.83 1.59
C THR A 47 3.01 -22.95 1.03
N PRO A 48 3.38 -24.11 0.43
CA PRO A 48 4.74 -24.38 -0.02
C PRO A 48 5.22 -23.45 -1.15
N GLU A 49 4.31 -22.85 -1.92
CA GLU A 49 4.62 -21.85 -2.94
C GLU A 49 4.94 -20.46 -2.38
N GLY A 50 4.70 -20.23 -1.09
CA GLY A 50 4.85 -18.93 -0.45
C GLY A 50 3.62 -18.03 -0.61
N LYS A 51 3.72 -16.80 -0.09
CA LYS A 51 2.68 -15.76 -0.21
C LYS A 51 3.25 -14.43 -0.68
N ALA A 52 2.50 -13.77 -1.57
CA ALA A 52 2.85 -12.47 -2.12
C ALA A 52 2.61 -11.34 -1.10
N TYR A 53 3.57 -10.40 -1.03
CA TYR A 53 3.48 -9.18 -0.23
C TYR A 53 4.05 -8.01 -1.03
N SER A 54 3.23 -6.99 -1.20
CA SER A 54 3.64 -5.77 -1.92
C SER A 54 4.69 -5.00 -1.13
N LEU A 55 5.72 -4.52 -1.83
CA LEU A 55 6.73 -3.66 -1.24
C LEU A 55 6.10 -2.31 -0.87
N SER A 56 6.29 -1.90 0.38
CA SER A 56 5.85 -0.59 0.89
C SER A 56 6.96 0.45 0.90
N SER A 57 8.22 0.04 0.75
CA SER A 57 9.35 0.93 0.46
C SER A 57 9.28 1.47 -0.97
N ALA A 58 9.86 2.63 -1.22
CA ALA A 58 10.14 3.08 -2.59
C ALA A 58 11.51 2.57 -3.06
N PRO A 59 11.75 2.40 -4.38
CA PRO A 59 12.98 1.81 -4.91
C PRO A 59 14.28 2.52 -4.50
N TYR A 60 14.20 3.81 -4.18
CA TYR A 60 15.36 4.59 -3.74
C TYR A 60 15.68 4.47 -2.24
N GLU A 61 14.79 3.87 -1.46
CA GLU A 61 14.99 3.73 -0.02
C GLU A 61 16.06 2.66 0.24
N LYS A 62 16.95 2.92 1.21
CA LYS A 62 18.05 1.99 1.53
C LYS A 62 17.55 0.65 2.10
N LEU A 63 16.38 0.65 2.73
CA LEU A 63 15.76 -0.52 3.29
C LEU A 63 14.53 -0.89 2.47
N LEU A 64 14.43 -2.14 2.14
CA LEU A 64 13.21 -2.73 1.63
C LEU A 64 12.19 -2.84 2.77
N SER A 65 10.91 -2.73 2.46
CA SER A 65 9.88 -3.02 3.45
C SER A 65 8.63 -3.65 2.83
N ILE A 66 7.99 -4.49 3.62
CA ILE A 66 6.62 -4.98 3.40
C ILE A 66 5.76 -4.59 4.59
N THR A 67 4.50 -4.26 4.34
CA THR A 67 3.54 -3.91 5.39
C THR A 67 2.43 -4.95 5.41
N VAL A 68 2.26 -5.58 6.54
CA VAL A 68 1.53 -6.85 6.66
C VAL A 68 0.47 -6.76 7.75
N LYS A 69 -0.77 -7.11 7.40
CA LYS A 69 -1.85 -7.32 8.35
C LYS A 69 -1.82 -8.75 8.85
N LYS A 70 -1.94 -8.94 10.17
CA LYS A 70 -1.97 -10.26 10.81
C LYS A 70 -3.33 -10.92 10.63
N VAL A 71 -3.41 -11.91 9.72
CA VAL A 71 -4.66 -12.61 9.40
C VAL A 71 -4.55 -14.14 9.42
N GLY A 72 -3.34 -14.70 9.34
CA GLY A 72 -3.14 -16.14 9.26
C GLY A 72 -1.69 -16.55 9.57
N GLU A 73 -1.31 -17.77 9.20
CA GLU A 73 0.00 -18.37 9.52
C GLU A 73 1.16 -17.51 9.03
N TYR A 74 1.23 -17.20 7.73
CA TYR A 74 2.33 -16.43 7.14
C TYR A 74 2.48 -15.05 7.75
N SER A 75 1.37 -14.31 7.80
CA SER A 75 1.36 -12.98 8.43
C SER A 75 1.68 -13.04 9.91
N GLY A 76 1.27 -14.11 10.61
CA GLY A 76 1.64 -14.36 12.00
C GLY A 76 3.14 -14.59 12.17
N ARG A 77 3.78 -15.37 11.29
CA ARG A 77 5.24 -15.57 11.27
C ARG A 77 5.97 -14.25 10.99
N LEU A 78 5.52 -13.47 10.01
CA LEU A 78 6.09 -12.15 9.70
C LEU A 78 5.99 -11.19 10.90
N HIS A 79 4.86 -11.18 11.62
CA HIS A 79 4.70 -10.38 12.83
C HIS A 79 5.56 -10.83 14.02
N ALA A 80 6.02 -12.09 14.03
CA ALA A 80 6.89 -12.64 15.07
C ALA A 80 8.38 -12.35 14.84
N LEU A 81 8.75 -11.90 13.62
CA LEU A 81 10.12 -11.58 13.26
C LEU A 81 10.67 -10.44 14.13
N ARG A 82 11.97 -10.52 14.42
CA ARG A 82 12.75 -9.55 15.19
C ARG A 82 13.96 -9.11 14.39
N GLU A 83 14.58 -8.03 14.80
CA GLU A 83 15.87 -7.60 14.28
C GLU A 83 16.89 -8.75 14.35
N GLY A 84 17.57 -8.98 13.22
CA GLY A 84 18.55 -10.06 13.08
C GLY A 84 17.98 -11.37 12.50
N ASP A 85 16.65 -11.57 12.53
CA ASP A 85 16.02 -12.74 11.90
C ASP A 85 16.15 -12.69 10.38
N SER A 86 15.96 -13.86 9.75
CA SER A 86 16.01 -13.98 8.30
C SER A 86 14.77 -14.71 7.78
N PHE A 87 14.39 -14.41 6.54
CA PHE A 87 13.32 -15.08 5.82
C PHE A 87 13.63 -15.13 4.32
N MET A 88 12.97 -16.01 3.58
CA MET A 88 13.22 -16.19 2.16
C MET A 88 12.26 -15.36 1.35
N ILE A 89 12.76 -14.74 0.27
CA ILE A 89 11.97 -13.94 -0.67
C ILE A 89 12.32 -14.29 -2.12
N SER A 90 11.39 -14.01 -3.02
CA SER A 90 11.65 -14.01 -4.47
C SER A 90 12.27 -12.68 -4.94
N GLU A 91 12.59 -12.58 -6.22
CA GLU A 91 12.68 -11.30 -6.94
C GLU A 91 11.33 -10.56 -6.88
N ALA A 92 11.35 -9.29 -7.28
CA ALA A 92 10.13 -8.49 -7.36
C ALA A 92 9.36 -8.75 -8.66
N TYR A 93 8.03 -8.76 -8.57
CA TYR A 93 7.11 -8.98 -9.69
C TYR A 93 5.93 -7.99 -9.60
N GLY A 94 5.14 -7.96 -10.67
CA GLY A 94 3.90 -7.18 -10.72
C GLY A 94 4.00 -5.92 -11.57
N THR A 95 2.82 -5.40 -11.92
CA THR A 95 2.66 -4.27 -12.85
C THR A 95 1.78 -3.16 -12.27
N PHE A 96 1.59 -3.13 -10.95
CA PHE A 96 0.78 -2.12 -10.26
C PHE A 96 1.53 -0.78 -10.16
N ASN A 97 1.94 -0.27 -11.31
CA ASN A 97 2.54 1.06 -11.44
C ASN A 97 1.95 1.71 -12.69
N PRO A 98 1.26 2.85 -12.56
CA PRO A 98 0.74 3.54 -13.73
C PRO A 98 1.90 4.21 -14.48
N GLN A 99 2.34 3.62 -15.56
CA GLN A 99 3.38 4.15 -16.45
C GLN A 99 2.90 5.43 -17.15
N THR A 100 2.63 6.48 -16.37
CA THR A 100 2.07 7.75 -16.86
C THR A 100 2.48 8.91 -15.98
N THR A 101 2.51 10.11 -16.55
CA THR A 101 2.75 11.37 -15.82
C THR A 101 1.46 12.06 -15.37
N LYS A 102 0.28 11.47 -15.62
CA LYS A 102 -1.01 12.01 -15.19
C LYS A 102 -1.09 12.12 -13.66
N PRO A 103 -1.90 13.03 -13.11
CA PRO A 103 -2.23 13.03 -11.69
C PRO A 103 -2.67 11.65 -11.19
N LEU A 104 -2.47 11.36 -9.92
CA LEU A 104 -2.88 10.09 -9.28
C LEU A 104 -4.09 10.28 -8.37
N ALA A 105 -5.08 9.41 -8.54
CA ALA A 105 -6.16 9.20 -7.59
C ALA A 105 -5.99 7.81 -6.97
N CYS A 106 -5.55 7.77 -5.72
CA CYS A 106 -5.29 6.53 -5.00
C CYS A 106 -6.47 6.22 -4.08
N ILE A 107 -7.02 5.02 -4.17
CA ILE A 107 -8.16 4.55 -3.36
C ILE A 107 -7.74 3.29 -2.63
N SER A 108 -7.73 3.31 -1.29
CA SER A 108 -7.20 2.20 -0.51
C SER A 108 -7.98 1.94 0.78
N ALA A 109 -7.80 0.72 1.31
CA ALA A 109 -8.31 0.34 2.62
C ALA A 109 -7.25 -0.47 3.40
N GLY A 110 -6.99 -0.07 4.66
CA GLY A 110 -6.08 -0.76 5.56
C GLY A 110 -4.69 -0.99 4.95
N CYS A 111 -4.16 -2.21 5.01
CA CYS A 111 -2.83 -2.54 4.47
C CYS A 111 -2.75 -2.50 2.93
N GLY A 112 -3.87 -2.37 2.21
CA GLY A 112 -3.87 -2.07 0.77
C GLY A 112 -3.15 -0.76 0.41
N LEU A 113 -2.85 0.08 1.39
CA LEU A 113 -2.00 1.25 1.18
C LEU A 113 -0.56 0.89 0.82
N ALA A 114 -0.03 -0.27 1.19
CA ALA A 114 1.39 -0.62 1.03
C ALA A 114 1.96 -0.38 -0.37
N PRO A 115 1.42 -0.97 -1.46
CA PRO A 115 1.93 -0.72 -2.82
C PRO A 115 1.69 0.72 -3.28
N ILE A 116 0.56 1.31 -2.92
CA ILE A 116 0.25 2.70 -3.24
C ILE A 116 1.25 3.64 -2.57
N TRP A 117 1.61 3.37 -1.31
CA TRP A 117 2.59 4.18 -0.57
C TRP A 117 3.98 4.13 -1.21
N SER A 118 4.39 2.96 -1.69
CA SER A 118 5.61 2.80 -2.49
C SER A 118 5.59 3.71 -3.73
N VAL A 119 4.49 3.64 -4.51
CA VAL A 119 4.31 4.47 -5.73
C VAL A 119 4.30 5.96 -5.40
N VAL A 120 3.54 6.38 -4.39
CA VAL A 120 3.44 7.81 -4.01
C VAL A 120 4.80 8.37 -3.61
N LYS A 121 5.57 7.65 -2.79
CA LYS A 121 6.92 8.08 -2.38
C LYS A 121 7.86 8.22 -3.57
N ASP A 122 7.87 7.24 -4.47
CA ASP A 122 8.74 7.26 -5.66
C ASP A 122 8.39 8.40 -6.61
N GLU A 123 7.10 8.61 -6.86
CA GLU A 123 6.61 9.70 -7.69
C GLU A 123 6.94 11.09 -7.13
N LEU A 124 6.77 11.28 -5.84
CA LEU A 124 7.07 12.57 -5.20
C LEU A 124 8.56 12.88 -5.18
N ARG A 125 9.42 11.87 -5.18
CA ARG A 125 10.87 12.07 -5.38
C ARG A 125 11.20 12.53 -6.79
N CYS A 126 10.59 11.90 -7.79
CA CYS A 126 10.85 12.19 -9.20
C CYS A 126 10.18 13.49 -9.66
N ASN A 127 8.99 13.78 -9.14
CA ASN A 127 8.18 14.95 -9.50
C ASN A 127 7.37 15.47 -8.32
N THR A 128 7.92 16.39 -7.54
CA THR A 128 7.28 16.99 -6.37
C THR A 128 6.00 17.79 -6.69
N SER A 129 5.77 18.13 -7.97
CA SER A 129 4.57 18.85 -8.41
C SER A 129 3.43 17.93 -8.88
N ARG A 130 3.67 16.60 -9.00
CA ARG A 130 2.63 15.65 -9.39
C ARG A 130 1.49 15.67 -8.39
N ARG A 131 0.27 15.89 -8.86
CA ARG A 131 -0.90 15.88 -7.98
C ARG A 131 -1.24 14.45 -7.58
N VAL A 132 -1.35 14.21 -6.28
CA VAL A 132 -1.74 12.95 -5.67
C VAL A 132 -2.91 13.19 -4.75
N GLN A 133 -4.01 12.48 -4.95
CA GLN A 133 -5.14 12.43 -4.03
C GLN A 133 -5.31 11.01 -3.50
N LEU A 134 -5.25 10.85 -2.19
CA LEU A 134 -5.42 9.56 -1.52
C LEU A 134 -6.76 9.55 -0.77
N PHE A 135 -7.65 8.65 -1.15
CA PHE A 135 -8.90 8.34 -0.47
C PHE A 135 -8.71 7.06 0.32
N PHE A 136 -8.56 7.19 1.63
CA PHE A 136 -8.07 6.10 2.48
C PHE A 136 -9.09 5.70 3.54
N SER A 137 -9.58 4.46 3.46
CA SER A 137 -10.60 3.90 4.35
C SER A 137 -9.99 3.01 5.42
N ASN A 138 -10.36 3.28 6.67
CA ASN A 138 -9.97 2.48 7.82
C ASN A 138 -11.17 2.28 8.77
N LYS A 139 -11.07 1.33 9.71
CA LYS A 139 -12.15 1.06 10.67
C LYS A 139 -12.24 2.14 11.72
N THR A 140 -11.10 2.48 12.31
CA THR A 140 -10.94 3.49 13.38
C THR A 140 -9.73 4.35 13.07
N VAL A 141 -9.55 5.46 13.77
CA VAL A 141 -8.35 6.30 13.65
C VAL A 141 -7.09 5.50 14.01
N ASP A 142 -7.12 4.74 15.10
CA ASP A 142 -5.99 3.92 15.56
C ASP A 142 -5.64 2.76 14.61
N SER A 143 -6.53 2.44 13.66
CA SER A 143 -6.28 1.41 12.65
C SER A 143 -5.67 1.95 11.35
N ILE A 144 -5.25 3.22 11.30
CA ILE A 144 -4.63 3.85 10.12
C ILE A 144 -3.13 3.50 10.12
N PRO A 145 -2.64 2.64 9.21
CA PRO A 145 -1.20 2.45 9.06
C PRO A 145 -0.54 3.69 8.45
N PHE A 146 0.74 3.92 8.77
CA PHE A 146 1.53 5.06 8.29
C PHE A 146 0.96 6.44 8.65
N PHE A 147 0.17 6.56 9.71
CA PHE A 147 -0.56 7.80 10.00
C PHE A 147 0.37 9.02 10.05
N ASP A 148 1.46 8.94 10.83
CA ASP A 148 2.42 10.03 10.95
C ASP A 148 3.19 10.30 9.65
N ASP A 149 3.53 9.25 8.90
CA ASP A 149 4.22 9.36 7.61
C ASP A 149 3.32 10.05 6.56
N LEU A 150 2.02 9.75 6.57
CA LEU A 150 1.02 10.36 5.68
C LEU A 150 0.81 11.84 6.01
N ASP A 151 0.70 12.18 7.29
CA ASP A 151 0.55 13.57 7.75
C ASP A 151 1.79 14.40 7.41
N ALA A 152 2.99 13.86 7.67
CA ALA A 152 4.25 14.49 7.29
C ALA A 152 4.36 14.68 5.76
N CYS A 153 3.95 13.70 4.98
CA CYS A 153 3.96 13.78 3.52
C CYS A 153 3.03 14.88 3.00
N GLN A 154 1.78 14.91 3.49
CA GLN A 154 0.82 15.95 3.09
C GLN A 154 1.27 17.35 3.51
N SER A 155 1.91 17.48 4.67
CA SER A 155 2.45 18.74 5.17
C SER A 155 3.65 19.24 4.33
N ALA A 156 4.49 18.31 3.86
CA ALA A 156 5.67 18.63 3.05
C ALA A 156 5.34 18.91 1.58
N HIS A 157 4.27 18.33 1.03
CA HIS A 157 3.94 18.38 -0.39
C HIS A 157 2.55 18.96 -0.66
N ARG A 158 2.48 20.22 -1.10
CA ARG A 158 1.20 20.89 -1.46
C ARG A 158 0.42 20.17 -2.57
N SER A 159 1.09 19.34 -3.36
CA SER A 159 0.51 18.55 -4.43
C SER A 159 -0.20 17.27 -3.92
N VAL A 160 -0.01 16.91 -2.64
CA VAL A 160 -0.61 15.74 -2.00
C VAL A 160 -1.81 16.15 -1.18
N LYS A 161 -2.92 15.43 -1.33
CA LYS A 161 -4.12 15.57 -0.51
C LYS A 161 -4.63 14.22 -0.06
N ILE A 162 -4.84 14.06 1.24
CA ILE A 162 -5.26 12.80 1.85
C ILE A 162 -6.63 13.00 2.50
N TYR A 163 -7.56 12.12 2.14
CA TYR A 163 -8.91 12.06 2.70
C TYR A 163 -9.06 10.75 3.49
N HIS A 164 -9.10 10.85 4.82
CA HIS A 164 -9.35 9.72 5.69
C HIS A 164 -10.84 9.47 5.85
N TYR A 165 -11.27 8.22 5.63
CA TYR A 165 -12.64 7.75 5.84
C TYR A 165 -12.66 6.70 6.95
N ILE A 166 -13.43 6.97 8.01
CA ILE A 166 -13.49 6.13 9.21
C ILE A 166 -14.87 5.46 9.30
N THR A 167 -14.87 4.12 9.22
CA THR A 167 -16.11 3.36 8.98
C THR A 167 -16.78 2.81 10.22
N ARG A 168 -16.04 2.63 11.34
CA ARG A 168 -16.55 1.93 12.54
C ARG A 168 -16.31 2.67 13.86
N GLN A 169 -15.98 3.96 13.82
CA GLN A 169 -15.80 4.80 15.00
C GLN A 169 -16.95 5.81 15.08
N HIS A 170 -17.48 6.04 16.30
CA HIS A 170 -18.60 6.98 16.51
C HIS A 170 -18.10 8.42 16.43
N ASP A 171 -17.09 8.76 17.21
CA ASP A 171 -16.51 10.10 17.30
C ASP A 171 -15.29 10.19 16.40
N VAL A 172 -15.49 10.79 15.22
CA VAL A 172 -14.45 10.94 14.19
C VAL A 172 -13.96 12.40 14.22
N PRO A 173 -12.64 12.65 14.22
CA PRO A 173 -12.09 14.00 14.15
C PRO A 173 -12.64 14.79 12.97
N ALA A 174 -12.86 16.09 13.15
CA ALA A 174 -13.43 16.97 12.11
C ALA A 174 -12.61 17.03 10.81
N SER A 175 -11.30 16.72 10.88
CA SER A 175 -10.41 16.63 9.73
C SER A 175 -10.61 15.34 8.89
N MET A 176 -11.37 14.38 9.41
CA MET A 176 -11.63 13.08 8.78
C MET A 176 -13.12 12.95 8.44
N LYS A 177 -13.44 11.99 7.58
CA LYS A 177 -14.81 11.71 7.15
C LYS A 177 -15.35 10.45 7.80
N LYS A 178 -16.57 10.52 8.31
CA LYS A 178 -17.27 9.34 8.83
C LYS A 178 -17.94 8.59 7.69
N GLY A 179 -17.77 7.26 7.66
CA GLY A 179 -18.41 6.38 6.68
C GLY A 179 -17.46 5.82 5.63
N ARG A 180 -18.05 5.27 4.57
CA ARG A 180 -17.33 4.70 3.42
C ARG A 180 -16.79 5.81 2.51
N ILE A 181 -15.83 5.47 1.66
CA ILE A 181 -15.31 6.37 0.62
C ILE A 181 -16.46 6.85 -0.25
N ASP A 182 -16.53 8.17 -0.42
CA ASP A 182 -17.48 8.86 -1.29
C ASP A 182 -16.89 8.92 -2.70
N LEU A 183 -17.41 8.08 -3.60
CA LEU A 183 -16.94 8.01 -4.98
C LEU A 183 -17.33 9.23 -5.81
N ASP A 184 -18.42 9.93 -5.48
CA ASP A 184 -18.76 11.18 -6.15
C ASP A 184 -17.71 12.24 -5.83
N GLN A 185 -17.23 12.29 -4.59
CA GLN A 185 -16.09 13.13 -4.24
C GLN A 185 -14.81 12.67 -4.94
N CYS A 186 -14.54 11.35 -5.03
CA CYS A 186 -13.36 10.85 -5.72
C CYS A 186 -13.31 11.32 -7.19
N VAL A 187 -14.43 11.32 -7.88
CA VAL A 187 -14.50 11.73 -9.28
C VAL A 187 -14.51 13.25 -9.45
N SER A 188 -15.28 13.97 -8.61
CA SER A 188 -15.45 15.44 -8.76
C SER A 188 -14.25 16.27 -8.34
N THR A 189 -13.37 15.75 -7.47
CA THR A 189 -12.21 16.50 -6.95
C THR A 189 -10.92 16.25 -7.72
N VAL A 190 -10.86 15.21 -8.56
CA VAL A 190 -9.70 14.89 -9.40
C VAL A 190 -9.80 15.56 -10.77
N PRO A 191 -8.68 15.80 -11.47
CA PRO A 191 -8.70 16.25 -12.87
C PRO A 191 -9.35 15.23 -13.81
N ASN A 192 -9.87 15.68 -14.95
CA ASN A 192 -10.48 14.80 -15.95
C ASN A 192 -9.52 13.71 -16.47
N GLU A 193 -8.24 14.07 -16.62
CA GLU A 193 -7.19 13.11 -16.97
C GLU A 193 -6.40 12.70 -15.72
N VAL A 194 -6.73 11.56 -15.15
CA VAL A 194 -6.12 11.02 -13.93
C VAL A 194 -5.92 9.51 -14.07
N ALA A 195 -4.88 8.97 -13.45
CA ALA A 195 -4.70 7.54 -13.29
C ALA A 195 -5.18 7.12 -11.90
N TYR A 196 -6.04 6.11 -11.85
CA TYR A 196 -6.54 5.55 -10.60
C TYR A 196 -5.71 4.34 -10.17
N LEU A 197 -5.35 4.31 -8.89
CA LEU A 197 -4.76 3.15 -8.22
C LEU A 197 -5.71 2.67 -7.14
N VAL A 198 -6.21 1.46 -7.25
CA VAL A 198 -7.17 0.89 -6.28
C VAL A 198 -6.58 -0.37 -5.66
N CYS A 199 -6.40 -0.39 -4.33
CA CYS A 199 -5.84 -1.53 -3.63
C CYS A 199 -6.53 -1.80 -2.28
N GLY A 200 -6.80 -3.08 -1.99
CA GLY A 200 -7.45 -3.55 -0.77
C GLY A 200 -7.90 -4.99 -0.89
N SER A 201 -8.90 -5.41 -0.10
CA SER A 201 -9.51 -6.73 -0.25
C SER A 201 -10.24 -6.86 -1.60
N ALA A 202 -10.43 -8.09 -2.07
CA ALA A 202 -11.06 -8.37 -3.36
C ALA A 202 -12.44 -7.69 -3.49
N ASP A 203 -13.27 -7.77 -2.45
CA ASP A 203 -14.58 -7.10 -2.44
C ASP A 203 -14.45 -5.57 -2.49
N PHE A 204 -13.51 -4.99 -1.73
CA PHE A 204 -13.27 -3.56 -1.76
C PHE A 204 -12.85 -3.09 -3.15
N VAL A 205 -11.88 -3.75 -3.76
CA VAL A 205 -11.38 -3.40 -5.11
C VAL A 205 -12.49 -3.51 -6.15
N ARG A 206 -13.26 -4.61 -6.11
CA ARG A 206 -14.41 -4.82 -7.01
C ARG A 206 -15.44 -3.69 -6.89
N ASP A 207 -15.83 -3.34 -5.65
CA ASP A 207 -16.85 -2.34 -5.39
C ASP A 207 -16.37 -0.93 -5.82
N MET A 208 -15.10 -0.59 -5.54
CA MET A 208 -14.50 0.67 -5.97
C MET A 208 -14.40 0.76 -7.50
N TRP A 209 -13.90 -0.30 -8.15
CA TRP A 209 -13.79 -0.33 -9.60
C TRP A 209 -15.14 -0.15 -10.30
N ARG A 210 -16.16 -0.93 -9.87
CA ARG A 210 -17.52 -0.81 -10.41
C ARG A 210 -18.09 0.58 -10.22
N GLY A 211 -18.01 1.10 -9.00
CA GLY A 211 -18.55 2.40 -8.68
C GLY A 211 -17.87 3.57 -9.43
N LEU A 212 -16.57 3.45 -9.75
CA LEU A 212 -15.86 4.42 -10.61
C LEU A 212 -16.34 4.33 -12.06
N VAL A 213 -16.47 3.12 -12.61
CA VAL A 213 -16.96 2.91 -13.99
C VAL A 213 -18.41 3.39 -14.16
N GLU A 214 -19.28 3.13 -13.18
CA GLU A 214 -20.66 3.65 -13.16
C GLU A 214 -20.74 5.18 -13.17
N ARG A 215 -19.67 5.87 -12.73
CA ARG A 215 -19.51 7.33 -12.76
C ARG A 215 -18.78 7.85 -14.01
N GLY A 216 -18.58 6.99 -14.99
CA GLY A 216 -17.99 7.36 -16.27
C GLY A 216 -16.46 7.36 -16.30
N VAL A 217 -15.78 6.81 -15.26
CA VAL A 217 -14.33 6.62 -15.31
C VAL A 217 -14.01 5.49 -16.29
N ASP A 218 -13.10 5.76 -17.23
CA ASP A 218 -12.61 4.73 -18.14
C ASP A 218 -11.88 3.62 -17.37
N GLY A 219 -12.34 2.37 -17.53
CA GLY A 219 -11.75 1.20 -16.87
C GLY A 219 -10.26 1.00 -17.19
N GLY A 220 -9.81 1.45 -18.37
CA GLY A 220 -8.38 1.41 -18.74
C GLY A 220 -7.50 2.39 -17.97
N SER A 221 -8.08 3.38 -17.31
CA SER A 221 -7.37 4.32 -16.43
C SER A 221 -7.25 3.82 -14.97
N ILE A 222 -7.83 2.66 -14.65
CA ILE A 222 -7.89 2.11 -13.29
C ILE A 222 -6.96 0.89 -13.18
N SER A 223 -5.86 1.04 -12.46
CA SER A 223 -5.00 -0.08 -12.06
C SER A 223 -5.46 -0.64 -10.72
N THR A 224 -5.54 -1.95 -10.61
CA THR A 224 -6.05 -2.62 -9.40
C THR A 224 -5.06 -3.66 -8.87
N GLU A 225 -4.95 -3.76 -7.55
CA GLU A 225 -4.27 -4.87 -6.86
C GLU A 225 -5.15 -5.37 -5.71
N THR A 226 -5.26 -6.69 -5.57
CA THR A 226 -6.14 -7.30 -4.57
C THR A 226 -5.34 -8.13 -3.58
N PHE A 227 -5.68 -7.99 -2.29
CA PHE A 227 -5.18 -8.85 -1.24
C PHE A 227 -6.22 -9.90 -0.88
N PHE A 228 -5.79 -11.15 -0.85
CA PHE A 228 -6.59 -12.27 -0.38
C PHE A 228 -6.34 -12.45 1.12
N GLU A 229 -7.40 -12.38 1.91
CA GLU A 229 -7.38 -12.63 3.36
C GLU A 229 -7.40 -14.14 3.67
#